data_acc26b9695810156692adefe6d67df28
#
_entry.id   acc26b9695810156692adefe6d67df28
#
_cell.length_a   1.000
_cell.length_b   1.000
_cell.length_c   1.000
_cell.angle_alpha   90.00
_cell.angle_beta   90.00
_cell.angle_gamma   90.00
#
_symmetry.space_group_name_H-M   'P 1'
#
loop_
_entity.id
_entity.type
_entity.pdbx_description
1 polymer ?
#
loop_
_entity_poly.entity_id
_entity_poly.type
_entity_poly.pdbx_seq_one_letter_code
_entity_poly.pdbx_strand_id
1 'polypeptide(L)'
;MINAFLASLFNGAKKLLEFPKKVFTENEVKQARDLIEKGYKHRLKIKGSAKFKEQIQKVLKLIKTAGDYDFLRTYIRQIEEIEGLSQLHEADAAIWANMPMLADAVDAASYIVQKTWQMKDYIEGKLYYGTEEMSLIAKRIDFLEKLQKKSRSKDIKKKCNDLLKKWSDSSMMFP
;
A
#
# COMPACT_ATOMS: atom_id res chain seq x y z
N MET A 1 40.74 21.55 7.94
CA MET A 1 40.47 20.21 8.54
C MET A 1 39.05 20.04 9.10
N ILE A 2 38.35 21.10 9.48
CA ILE A 2 36.97 21.03 10.06
C ILE A 2 35.91 20.63 9.02
N ASN A 3 36.09 20.98 7.74
CA ASN A 3 35.10 20.71 6.69
C ASN A 3 34.97 19.23 6.27
N ALA A 4 36.04 18.42 6.39
CA ALA A 4 35.98 17.00 6.02
C ALA A 4 35.26 16.15 7.07
N PHE A 5 35.36 16.54 8.35
CA PHE A 5 34.69 15.84 9.45
C PHE A 5 33.17 16.11 9.45
N LEU A 6 32.77 17.35 9.18
CA LEU A 6 31.35 17.72 9.04
C LEU A 6 30.71 17.04 7.79
N ALA A 7 31.44 16.98 6.67
CA ALA A 7 30.96 16.29 5.47
C ALA A 7 30.77 14.76 5.70
N SER A 8 31.64 14.15 6.50
CA SER A 8 31.51 12.75 6.90
C SER A 8 30.29 12.49 7.80
N LEU A 9 30.01 13.38 8.73
CA LEU A 9 28.82 13.32 9.59
C LEU A 9 27.52 13.52 8.79
N PHE A 10 27.51 14.44 7.82
CA PHE A 10 26.37 14.64 6.94
C PHE A 10 26.14 13.47 5.98
N ASN A 11 27.18 12.86 5.44
CA ASN A 11 27.07 11.67 4.60
C ASN A 11 26.66 10.42 5.40
N GLY A 12 27.09 10.29 6.64
CA GLY A 12 26.68 9.24 7.56
C GLY A 12 25.18 9.37 7.94
N ALA A 13 24.72 10.59 8.25
CA ALA A 13 23.30 10.86 8.54
C ALA A 13 22.39 10.63 7.34
N LYS A 14 22.85 10.97 6.12
CA LYS A 14 22.12 10.72 4.88
C LYS A 14 21.97 9.23 4.57
N LYS A 15 22.97 8.42 4.88
CA LYS A 15 22.96 6.96 4.71
C LYS A 15 22.03 6.26 5.72
N LEU A 16 21.83 6.84 6.90
CA LEU A 16 20.93 6.35 7.94
C LEU A 16 19.44 6.62 7.63
N LEU A 17 19.13 7.48 6.65
CA LEU A 17 17.77 7.85 6.25
C LEU A 17 17.33 7.20 4.93
N GLU A 18 18.17 6.39 4.30
CA GLU A 18 17.79 5.66 3.09
C GLU A 18 17.08 4.36 3.44
N PHE A 19 15.87 4.22 2.92
CA PHE A 19 15.13 2.97 3.01
C PHE A 19 15.87 1.86 2.26
N PRO A 20 15.96 0.63 2.79
CA PRO A 20 16.72 -0.44 2.17
C PRO A 20 16.22 -0.71 0.75
N LYS A 21 17.15 -1.01 -0.17
CA LYS A 21 16.81 -1.33 -1.57
C LYS A 21 15.92 -2.56 -1.67
N LYS A 22 16.16 -3.54 -0.83
CA LYS A 22 15.33 -4.73 -0.64
C LYS A 22 14.89 -4.80 0.83
N VAL A 23 13.72 -5.38 1.06
CA VAL A 23 13.17 -5.63 2.39
C VAL A 23 12.98 -7.14 2.52
N PHE A 24 14.10 -7.87 2.65
CA PHE A 24 14.10 -9.32 2.61
C PHE A 24 14.83 -9.95 3.80
N THR A 25 16.05 -9.52 4.10
CA THR A 25 16.79 -10.00 5.27
C THR A 25 16.25 -9.38 6.55
N GLU A 26 16.47 -10.05 7.69
CA GLU A 26 16.07 -9.53 9.01
C GLU A 26 16.62 -8.13 9.28
N ASN A 27 17.89 -7.87 8.87
CA ASN A 27 18.50 -6.55 9.01
C ASN A 27 17.80 -5.50 8.14
N GLU A 28 17.43 -5.82 6.89
CA GLU A 28 16.71 -4.91 6.00
C GLU A 28 15.30 -4.61 6.53
N VAL A 29 14.60 -5.64 7.01
CA VAL A 29 13.26 -5.48 7.63
C VAL A 29 13.35 -4.62 8.88
N LYS A 30 14.36 -4.85 9.75
CA LYS A 30 14.58 -4.01 10.93
C LYS A 30 14.89 -2.58 10.56
N GLN A 31 15.77 -2.34 9.58
CA GLN A 31 16.09 -0.99 9.09
C GLN A 31 14.85 -0.28 8.54
N ALA A 32 14.01 -0.99 7.78
CA ALA A 32 12.75 -0.45 7.26
C ALA A 32 11.82 -0.04 8.40
N ARG A 33 11.67 -0.89 9.42
CA ARG A 33 10.85 -0.62 10.62
C ARG A 33 11.34 0.62 11.37
N ASP A 34 12.64 0.68 11.66
CA ASP A 34 13.25 1.81 12.38
C ASP A 34 13.04 3.15 11.65
N LEU A 35 13.08 3.14 10.31
CA LEU A 35 12.84 4.33 9.50
C LEU A 35 11.35 4.73 9.51
N ILE A 36 10.45 3.77 9.43
CA ILE A 36 9.00 4.00 9.49
C ILE A 36 8.61 4.57 10.85
N GLU A 37 9.15 4.06 11.94
CA GLU A 37 8.94 4.59 13.29
C GLU A 37 9.41 6.05 13.45
N LYS A 38 10.44 6.43 12.68
CA LYS A 38 10.92 7.83 12.60
C LYS A 38 10.10 8.71 11.65
N GLY A 39 9.00 8.21 11.10
CA GLY A 39 8.11 8.96 10.22
C GLY A 39 8.49 8.96 8.74
N TYR A 40 9.34 8.03 8.30
CA TYR A 40 9.70 7.91 6.88
C TYR A 40 8.48 7.63 6.01
N LYS A 41 8.43 8.26 4.84
CA LYS A 41 7.43 8.03 3.80
C LYS A 41 8.09 7.99 2.43
N HIS A 42 7.72 7.01 1.65
CA HIS A 42 8.18 6.90 0.27
C HIS A 42 7.65 8.03 -0.63
N ARG A 43 8.44 8.43 -1.61
CA ARG A 43 7.92 9.06 -2.80
C ARG A 43 7.38 7.96 -3.72
N LEU A 44 6.08 7.68 -3.63
CA LEU A 44 5.44 6.62 -4.39
C LEU A 44 5.74 6.73 -5.89
N LYS A 45 6.29 5.67 -6.48
CA LYS A 45 6.60 5.55 -7.91
C LYS A 45 5.52 4.74 -8.61
N ILE A 46 5.09 5.20 -9.77
CA ILE A 46 4.17 4.45 -10.63
C ILE A 46 4.91 4.11 -11.92
N LYS A 47 5.04 2.80 -12.19
CA LYS A 47 5.72 2.27 -13.37
C LYS A 47 4.73 1.53 -14.25
N GLY A 48 4.72 1.79 -15.53
CA GLY A 48 3.85 1.15 -16.51
C GLY A 48 3.49 2.06 -17.68
N SER A 49 2.56 1.60 -18.50
CA SER A 49 2.03 2.32 -19.64
C SER A 49 1.33 3.62 -19.24
N ALA A 50 1.13 4.53 -20.19
CA ALA A 50 0.40 5.78 -19.95
C ALA A 50 -1.03 5.50 -19.45
N LYS A 51 -1.70 4.50 -20.04
CA LYS A 51 -3.05 4.07 -19.65
C LYS A 51 -3.07 3.53 -18.21
N PHE A 52 -2.10 2.71 -17.83
CA PHE A 52 -1.96 2.20 -16.48
C PHE A 52 -1.79 3.35 -15.47
N LYS A 53 -0.88 4.27 -15.75
CA LYS A 53 -0.64 5.43 -14.89
C LYS A 53 -1.88 6.29 -14.70
N GLU A 54 -2.66 6.51 -15.75
CA GLU A 54 -3.93 7.24 -15.69
C GLU A 54 -4.93 6.54 -14.76
N GLN A 55 -5.09 5.21 -14.89
CA GLN A 55 -5.99 4.45 -14.01
C GLN A 55 -5.53 4.47 -12.56
N ILE A 56 -4.23 4.29 -12.30
CA ILE A 56 -3.66 4.38 -10.96
C ILE A 56 -3.91 5.77 -10.34
N GLN A 57 -3.82 6.87 -11.12
CA GLN A 57 -4.12 8.20 -10.58
C GLN A 57 -5.57 8.32 -10.09
N LYS A 58 -6.53 7.70 -10.80
CA LYS A 58 -7.94 7.65 -10.34
C LYS A 58 -8.06 6.89 -9.03
N VAL A 59 -7.39 5.75 -8.91
CA VAL A 59 -7.34 4.92 -7.70
C VAL A 59 -6.71 5.70 -6.53
N LEU A 60 -5.56 6.34 -6.75
CA LEU A 60 -4.88 7.14 -5.73
C LEU A 60 -5.72 8.32 -5.23
N LYS A 61 -6.53 8.92 -6.11
CA LYS A 61 -7.49 9.96 -5.71
C LYS A 61 -8.51 9.45 -4.72
N LEU A 62 -9.03 8.23 -4.90
CA LEU A 62 -9.94 7.59 -3.96
C LEU A 62 -9.27 7.28 -2.62
N ILE A 63 -8.04 6.77 -2.64
CA ILE A 63 -7.25 6.50 -1.43
C ILE A 63 -6.98 7.80 -0.67
N LYS A 64 -6.68 8.91 -1.36
CA LYS A 64 -6.57 10.24 -0.75
C LYS A 64 -7.88 10.71 -0.11
N THR A 65 -9.00 10.51 -0.80
CA THR A 65 -10.33 10.85 -0.28
C THR A 65 -10.65 10.08 1.00
N ALA A 66 -10.31 8.80 1.06
CA ALA A 66 -10.47 7.98 2.26
C ALA A 66 -9.52 8.39 3.42
N GLY A 67 -8.41 9.06 3.10
CA GLY A 67 -7.40 9.50 4.08
C GLY A 67 -6.27 8.49 4.31
N ASP A 68 -6.17 7.47 3.45
CA ASP A 68 -5.19 6.38 3.60
C ASP A 68 -3.93 6.56 2.71
N TYR A 69 -3.75 7.73 2.06
CA TYR A 69 -2.62 7.95 1.15
C TYR A 69 -1.26 7.99 1.86
N ASP A 70 -1.20 8.62 3.03
CA ASP A 70 0.03 8.64 3.81
C ASP A 70 0.38 7.26 4.37
N PHE A 71 -0.64 6.48 4.74
CA PHE A 71 -0.48 5.07 5.11
C PHE A 71 0.08 4.25 3.94
N LEU A 72 -0.45 4.40 2.73
CA LEU A 72 0.09 3.77 1.53
C LEU A 72 1.57 4.11 1.33
N ARG A 73 1.94 5.39 1.39
CA ARG A 73 3.33 5.85 1.20
C ARG A 73 4.28 5.41 2.31
N THR A 74 3.76 5.08 3.46
CA THR A 74 4.59 4.57 4.56
C THR A 74 5.15 3.19 4.24
N TYR A 75 4.37 2.33 3.59
CA TYR A 75 4.74 0.92 3.38
C TYR A 75 5.03 0.57 1.93
N ILE A 76 4.48 1.28 0.96
CA ILE A 76 4.61 0.97 -0.46
C ILE A 76 5.48 1.99 -1.18
N ARG A 77 6.56 1.50 -1.79
CA ARG A 77 7.52 2.30 -2.56
C ARG A 77 7.05 2.54 -3.98
N GLN A 78 6.45 1.52 -4.61
CA GLN A 78 6.01 1.59 -6.00
C GLN A 78 4.81 0.73 -6.30
N ILE A 79 4.07 1.13 -7.34
CA ILE A 79 3.04 0.33 -7.99
C ILE A 79 3.49 0.14 -9.44
N GLU A 80 3.53 -1.11 -9.90
CA GLU A 80 4.11 -1.50 -11.18
C GLU A 80 3.14 -2.34 -12.00
N GLU A 81 2.99 -1.99 -13.28
CA GLU A 81 2.19 -2.74 -14.23
C GLU A 81 2.85 -4.08 -14.57
N ILE A 82 2.06 -5.16 -14.51
CA ILE A 82 2.48 -6.49 -14.92
C ILE A 82 1.40 -7.16 -15.77
N GLU A 83 1.76 -8.19 -16.53
CA GLU A 83 0.81 -9.01 -17.29
C GLU A 83 0.24 -10.17 -16.47
N GLY A 84 0.91 -10.57 -15.38
CA GLY A 84 0.50 -11.68 -14.52
C GLY A 84 -0.56 -11.32 -13.49
N LEU A 85 -0.65 -12.12 -12.43
CA LEU A 85 -1.57 -11.89 -11.33
C LEU A 85 -1.11 -10.70 -10.47
N SER A 86 -2.06 -9.84 -10.13
CA SER A 86 -1.79 -8.74 -9.20
C SER A 86 -1.45 -9.27 -7.82
N GLN A 87 -0.37 -8.76 -7.22
CA GLN A 87 0.13 -9.24 -5.94
C GLN A 87 1.01 -8.21 -5.23
N LEU A 88 1.23 -8.41 -3.94
CA LEU A 88 2.28 -7.73 -3.20
C LEU A 88 3.63 -8.41 -3.49
N HIS A 89 4.66 -7.62 -3.70
CA HIS A 89 6.05 -8.05 -3.80
C HIS A 89 6.84 -7.44 -2.63
N GLU A 90 6.88 -8.16 -1.52
CA GLU A 90 7.36 -7.66 -0.23
C GLU A 90 8.81 -7.18 -0.29
N ALA A 91 9.68 -7.97 -0.93
CA ALA A 91 11.11 -7.65 -1.03
C ALA A 91 11.37 -6.28 -1.70
N ASP A 92 10.50 -5.83 -2.57
CA ASP A 92 10.63 -4.54 -3.24
C ASP A 92 9.75 -3.44 -2.62
N ALA A 93 8.97 -3.77 -1.59
CA ALA A 93 7.91 -2.91 -1.04
C ALA A 93 7.00 -2.40 -2.17
N ALA A 94 6.59 -3.30 -3.07
CA ALA A 94 5.91 -2.98 -4.31
C ALA A 94 4.58 -3.73 -4.45
N ILE A 95 3.60 -3.08 -5.08
CA ILE A 95 2.40 -3.74 -5.56
C ILE A 95 2.53 -3.93 -7.07
N TRP A 96 2.49 -5.17 -7.51
CA TRP A 96 2.35 -5.52 -8.91
C TRP A 96 0.88 -5.58 -9.27
N ALA A 97 0.49 -4.84 -10.29
CA ALA A 97 -0.91 -4.68 -10.66
C ALA A 97 -1.08 -4.87 -12.17
N ASN A 98 -2.12 -5.62 -12.55
CA ASN A 98 -2.50 -5.76 -13.95
C ASN A 98 -3.67 -4.84 -14.31
N MET A 99 -3.89 -4.58 -15.59
CA MET A 99 -4.98 -3.73 -16.07
C MET A 99 -6.38 -4.23 -15.71
N PRO A 100 -6.70 -5.55 -15.75
CA PRO A 100 -8.00 -6.05 -15.32
C PRO A 100 -8.34 -5.71 -13.86
N MET A 101 -7.36 -5.74 -12.94
CA MET A 101 -7.58 -5.35 -11.54
C MET A 101 -8.01 -3.87 -11.41
N LEU A 102 -7.58 -3.01 -12.35
CA LEU A 102 -7.90 -1.58 -12.36
C LEU A 102 -9.25 -1.25 -13.04
N ALA A 103 -10.00 -2.25 -13.53
CA ALA A 103 -11.26 -2.03 -14.24
C ALA A 103 -12.30 -1.31 -13.39
N ASP A 104 -12.37 -1.59 -12.08
CA ASP A 104 -13.14 -0.82 -11.11
C ASP A 104 -12.20 -0.09 -10.14
N ALA A 105 -12.19 1.23 -10.21
CA ALA A 105 -11.27 2.05 -9.42
C ALA A 105 -11.52 1.94 -7.90
N VAL A 106 -12.77 1.72 -7.47
CA VAL A 106 -13.11 1.58 -6.04
C VAL A 106 -12.64 0.24 -5.50
N ASP A 107 -12.86 -0.83 -6.25
CA ASP A 107 -12.38 -2.16 -5.89
C ASP A 107 -10.84 -2.21 -5.88
N ALA A 108 -10.21 -1.64 -6.92
CA ALA A 108 -8.76 -1.50 -7.00
C ALA A 108 -8.17 -0.70 -5.82
N ALA A 109 -8.80 0.38 -5.41
CA ALA A 109 -8.37 1.17 -4.26
C ALA A 109 -8.42 0.34 -2.97
N SER A 110 -9.50 -0.40 -2.75
CA SER A 110 -9.62 -1.30 -1.60
C SER A 110 -8.57 -2.40 -1.59
N TYR A 111 -8.26 -2.96 -2.77
CA TYR A 111 -7.21 -3.96 -2.94
C TYR A 111 -5.81 -3.41 -2.61
N ILE A 112 -5.48 -2.23 -3.13
CA ILE A 112 -4.18 -1.58 -2.85
C ILE A 112 -4.02 -1.30 -1.36
N VAL A 113 -5.06 -0.82 -0.69
CA VAL A 113 -5.03 -0.60 0.77
C VAL A 113 -4.87 -1.92 1.53
N GLN A 114 -5.54 -2.99 1.11
CA GLN A 114 -5.35 -4.32 1.67
C GLN A 114 -3.88 -4.77 1.54
N LYS A 115 -3.26 -4.62 0.37
CA LYS A 115 -1.85 -4.95 0.15
C LYS A 115 -0.90 -4.09 0.99
N THR A 116 -1.28 -2.85 1.25
CA THR A 116 -0.53 -1.97 2.16
C THR A 116 -0.54 -2.49 3.60
N TRP A 117 -1.68 -2.96 4.09
CA TRP A 117 -1.78 -3.62 5.39
C TRP A 117 -0.96 -4.91 5.45
N GLN A 118 -0.98 -5.70 4.39
CA GLN A 118 -0.16 -6.89 4.25
C GLN A 118 1.34 -6.57 4.34
N MET A 119 1.79 -5.50 3.66
CA MET A 119 3.19 -5.04 3.75
C MET A 119 3.54 -4.54 5.16
N LYS A 120 2.62 -3.85 5.83
CA LYS A 120 2.78 -3.45 7.23
C LYS A 120 3.01 -4.68 8.12
N ASP A 121 2.15 -5.69 8.00
CA ASP A 121 2.27 -6.91 8.80
C ASP A 121 3.58 -7.66 8.51
N TYR A 122 4.03 -7.69 7.26
CA TYR A 122 5.33 -8.24 6.89
C TYR A 122 6.50 -7.50 7.58
N ILE A 123 6.51 -6.17 7.55
CA ILE A 123 7.55 -5.36 8.21
C ILE A 123 7.51 -5.53 9.74
N GLU A 124 6.33 -5.70 10.33
CA GLU A 124 6.15 -5.95 11.76
C GLU A 124 6.48 -7.39 12.18
N GLY A 125 6.80 -8.27 11.22
CA GLY A 125 7.17 -9.67 11.48
C GLY A 125 5.99 -10.56 11.83
N LYS A 126 4.76 -10.17 11.46
CA LYS A 126 3.58 -11.01 11.61
C LYS A 126 3.57 -12.09 10.53
N LEU A 127 3.34 -13.33 10.93
CA LEU A 127 3.31 -14.47 10.01
C LEU A 127 1.96 -14.61 9.31
N TYR A 128 2.00 -14.95 8.03
CA TYR A 128 0.85 -15.04 7.11
C TYR A 128 0.19 -16.42 7.12
N TYR A 129 -0.42 -16.91 8.18
CA TYR A 129 -1.09 -18.22 8.11
C TYR A 129 -2.51 -18.20 8.68
N GLY A 130 -3.47 -18.45 7.80
CA GLY A 130 -4.84 -18.94 8.10
C GLY A 130 -5.86 -17.93 8.61
N THR A 131 -5.61 -17.22 9.70
CA THR A 131 -6.55 -16.23 10.28
C THR A 131 -6.41 -14.82 9.69
N GLU A 132 -5.38 -14.57 8.92
CA GLU A 132 -5.03 -13.26 8.38
C GLU A 132 -5.85 -12.86 7.17
N GLU A 133 -6.33 -13.82 6.37
CA GLU A 133 -7.16 -13.53 5.20
C GLU A 133 -8.46 -12.81 5.60
N MET A 134 -9.10 -13.25 6.68
CA MET A 134 -10.27 -12.57 7.25
C MET A 134 -9.94 -11.18 7.77
N SER A 135 -8.77 -11.00 8.40
CA SER A 135 -8.29 -9.70 8.84
C SER A 135 -8.04 -8.75 7.66
N LEU A 136 -7.49 -9.24 6.57
CA LEU A 136 -7.25 -8.45 5.36
C LEU A 136 -8.56 -8.06 4.65
N ILE A 137 -9.56 -8.94 4.64
CA ILE A 137 -10.90 -8.62 4.14
C ILE A 137 -11.53 -7.53 5.00
N ALA A 138 -11.41 -7.60 6.33
CA ALA A 138 -11.88 -6.55 7.23
C ALA A 138 -11.24 -5.18 6.90
N LYS A 139 -9.95 -5.15 6.52
CA LYS A 139 -9.28 -3.91 6.09
C LYS A 139 -9.84 -3.33 4.79
N ARG A 140 -10.29 -4.18 3.86
CA ARG A 140 -11.01 -3.70 2.66
C ARG A 140 -12.35 -3.10 3.03
N ILE A 141 -13.10 -3.75 3.92
CA ILE A 141 -14.39 -3.26 4.41
C ILE A 141 -14.21 -1.90 5.09
N ASP A 142 -13.27 -1.78 6.04
CA ASP A 142 -12.96 -0.51 6.71
C ASP A 142 -12.64 0.62 5.73
N PHE A 143 -11.85 0.32 4.69
CA PHE A 143 -11.54 1.30 3.65
C PHE A 143 -12.78 1.74 2.87
N LEU A 144 -13.61 0.79 2.44
CA LEU A 144 -14.83 1.08 1.68
C LEU A 144 -15.82 1.92 2.51
N GLU A 145 -15.97 1.64 3.79
CA GLU A 145 -16.80 2.44 4.71
C GLU A 145 -16.26 3.86 4.87
N LYS A 146 -14.96 4.03 5.04
CA LYS A 146 -14.31 5.35 5.08
C LYS A 146 -14.51 6.13 3.79
N LEU A 147 -14.29 5.48 2.64
CA LEU A 147 -14.48 6.10 1.34
C LEU A 147 -15.93 6.52 1.12
N GLN A 148 -16.89 5.64 1.44
CA GLN A 148 -18.30 5.92 1.35
C GLN A 148 -18.71 7.15 2.17
N LYS A 149 -18.22 7.21 3.42
CA LYS A 149 -18.51 8.32 4.34
C LYS A 149 -17.94 9.65 3.86
N LYS A 150 -16.71 9.63 3.33
CA LYS A 150 -15.96 10.85 2.95
C LYS A 150 -16.21 11.31 1.52
N SER A 151 -16.61 10.42 0.62
CA SER A 151 -16.87 10.78 -0.78
C SER A 151 -18.12 11.66 -0.91
N ARG A 152 -18.04 12.66 -1.78
CA ARG A 152 -19.19 13.49 -2.19
C ARG A 152 -19.91 12.93 -3.41
N SER A 153 -19.31 11.99 -4.13
CA SER A 153 -19.86 11.38 -5.35
C SER A 153 -20.87 10.31 -5.02
N LYS A 154 -22.10 10.44 -5.56
CA LYS A 154 -23.15 9.42 -5.42
C LYS A 154 -22.75 8.09 -6.05
N ASP A 155 -22.04 8.13 -7.19
CA ASP A 155 -21.58 6.93 -7.90
C ASP A 155 -20.55 6.16 -7.09
N ILE A 156 -19.58 6.86 -6.47
CA ILE A 156 -18.60 6.23 -5.59
C ILE A 156 -19.29 5.61 -4.38
N LYS A 157 -20.23 6.31 -3.74
CA LYS A 157 -21.00 5.77 -2.62
C LYS A 157 -21.79 4.52 -3.00
N LYS A 158 -22.42 4.51 -4.18
CA LYS A 158 -23.13 3.34 -4.69
C LYS A 158 -22.18 2.16 -4.90
N LYS A 159 -21.04 2.37 -5.56
CA LYS A 159 -20.03 1.33 -5.75
C LYS A 159 -19.49 0.78 -4.43
N CYS A 160 -19.24 1.63 -3.44
CA CYS A 160 -18.86 1.19 -2.11
C CYS A 160 -19.94 0.28 -1.49
N ASN A 161 -21.22 0.66 -1.57
CA ASN A 161 -22.32 -0.17 -1.08
C ASN A 161 -22.38 -1.54 -1.75
N ASP A 162 -22.25 -1.58 -3.08
CA ASP A 162 -22.30 -2.82 -3.84
C ASP A 162 -21.14 -3.77 -3.46
N LEU A 163 -19.94 -3.22 -3.27
CA LEU A 163 -18.78 -3.98 -2.82
C LEU A 163 -18.90 -4.42 -1.35
N LEU A 164 -19.41 -3.56 -0.47
CA LEU A 164 -19.64 -3.90 0.94
C LEU A 164 -20.61 -5.08 1.08
N LYS A 165 -21.69 -5.11 0.32
CA LYS A 165 -22.61 -6.26 0.26
C LYS A 165 -21.88 -7.51 -0.18
N LYS A 166 -21.13 -7.45 -1.29
CA LYS A 166 -20.36 -8.59 -1.82
C LYS A 166 -19.39 -9.16 -0.77
N TRP A 167 -18.67 -8.30 -0.04
CA TRP A 167 -17.70 -8.75 0.96
C TRP A 167 -18.35 -9.23 2.25
N SER A 168 -19.49 -8.66 2.67
CA SER A 168 -20.27 -9.15 3.80
C SER A 168 -20.84 -10.55 3.55
N ASP A 169 -21.38 -10.79 2.35
CA ASP A 169 -21.90 -12.10 1.97
C ASP A 169 -20.79 -13.14 1.90
N SER A 170 -19.59 -12.77 1.41
CA SER A 170 -18.43 -13.66 1.37
C SER A 170 -17.92 -14.01 2.78
N SER A 171 -17.96 -13.08 3.74
CA SER A 171 -17.53 -13.33 5.13
C SER A 171 -18.47 -14.27 5.88
N MET A 172 -19.76 -14.36 5.48
CA MET A 172 -20.72 -15.31 6.03
C MET A 172 -20.50 -16.76 5.54
N MET A 173 -19.80 -16.94 4.43
CA MET A 173 -19.54 -18.28 3.85
C MET A 173 -18.37 -19.02 4.51
N PHE A 174 -17.60 -18.36 5.36
CA PHE A 174 -16.46 -18.94 6.10
C PHE A 174 -16.62 -18.64 7.60
N PRO A 175 -17.45 -19.44 8.31
CA PRO A 175 -17.60 -19.31 9.76
C PRO A 175 -16.35 -19.76 10.51
#